data_ad7681ed280a48ac37c5573910b2a5a3
#
_entry.id   ad7681ed280a48ac37c5573910b2a5a3
#
_cell.length_a   1.000
_cell.length_b   1.000
_cell.length_c   1.000
_cell.angle_alpha   90.00
_cell.angle_beta   90.00
_cell.angle_gamma   90.00
#
_symmetry.space_group_name_H-M   'P 1'
#
loop_
_entity.id
_entity.type
_entity.pdbx_description
1 polymer ?
#
loop_
_entity_poly.entity_id
_entity_poly.type
_entity_poly.pdbx_seq_one_letter_code
_entity_poly.pdbx_strand_id
1 'polypeptide(L)'
;MSGDVHVRFRERLGGRFPGATRLVILCRSAEEAQQAWAAVRAWTEAQELTLHPDKTHIGDCRQVGEGFEFLGYRFEAGNRWVRTKSQRSLKDRIRQKTRRTRGDSMACIIADLNPMLRGWYGYFKHAHRWTFPQVDGFVRRRLRALLRKQEKRPGLGRCHADHRRWPNVYFATAGLFTMTEA
;
A
#
# COMPACT_ATOMS: atom_id res chain seq x y z
N MET A 1 9.97 24.84 4.99
CA MET A 1 9.42 23.47 4.97
C MET A 1 9.26 23.05 6.42
N SER A 2 8.02 22.93 6.88
CA SER A 2 7.71 22.55 8.27
C SER A 2 8.07 21.09 8.46
N GLY A 3 8.99 20.79 9.35
CA GLY A 3 9.39 19.41 9.64
C GLY A 3 8.45 18.81 10.68
N ASP A 4 7.79 17.72 10.34
CA ASP A 4 6.82 17.08 11.22
C ASP A 4 7.50 16.00 12.08
N VAL A 5 7.54 16.24 13.38
CA VAL A 5 7.77 15.21 14.41
C VAL A 5 6.41 14.60 14.74
N HIS A 6 6.33 13.30 14.90
CA HIS A 6 5.04 12.65 15.18
C HIS A 6 5.06 11.89 16.49
N VAL A 7 3.92 11.92 17.18
CA VAL A 7 3.60 11.06 18.33
C VAL A 7 2.60 10.00 17.87
N ARG A 8 2.89 8.73 18.10
CA ARG A 8 2.05 7.61 17.70
C ARG A 8 1.50 6.89 18.91
N PHE A 9 0.18 6.77 18.96
CA PHE A 9 -0.52 6.01 19.98
C PHE A 9 -1.21 4.78 19.36
N ARG A 10 -1.10 3.66 20.05
CA ARG A 10 -1.82 2.43 19.72
C ARG A 10 -2.50 1.95 21.00
N GLU A 11 -3.77 2.27 21.18
CA GLU A 11 -4.56 1.76 22.29
C GLU A 11 -5.19 0.40 21.97
N ARG A 12 -5.16 -0.48 22.98
CA ARG A 12 -6.10 -1.57 23.14
C ARG A 12 -6.94 -1.23 24.35
N LEU A 13 -8.09 -0.63 24.15
CA LEU A 13 -9.10 -0.50 25.18
C LEU A 13 -9.56 -1.91 25.57
N GLY A 14 -9.34 -2.29 26.82
CA GLY A 14 -9.85 -3.53 27.44
C GLY A 14 -11.36 -3.45 27.67
N GLY A 15 -12.14 -3.32 26.62
CA GLY A 15 -13.58 -3.27 26.59
C GLY A 15 -14.10 -3.66 25.22
N ARG A 16 -15.34 -4.06 25.10
CA ARG A 16 -16.05 -4.59 23.91
C ARG A 16 -16.09 -3.69 22.67
N PHE A 17 -15.03 -2.95 22.34
CA PHE A 17 -14.93 -2.13 21.12
C PHE A 17 -14.02 -2.83 20.11
N PRO A 18 -14.53 -3.24 18.93
CA PRO A 18 -13.72 -3.84 17.88
C PRO A 18 -12.96 -2.74 17.16
N GLY A 19 -11.71 -2.51 17.53
CA GLY A 19 -10.82 -1.64 16.76
C GLY A 19 -9.79 -0.95 17.65
N ALA A 20 -8.51 -1.33 17.49
CA ALA A 20 -7.43 -0.56 18.08
C ALA A 20 -7.45 0.84 17.48
N THR A 21 -7.81 1.85 18.25
CA THR A 21 -7.73 3.25 17.86
C THR A 21 -6.28 3.60 17.58
N ARG A 22 -5.98 4.05 16.38
CA ARG A 22 -4.66 4.53 16.00
C ARG A 22 -4.72 6.05 15.96
N LEU A 23 -4.17 6.71 16.96
CA LEU A 23 -3.98 8.14 16.97
C LEU A 23 -2.55 8.45 16.53
N VAL A 24 -2.39 9.44 15.67
CA VAL A 24 -1.10 10.04 15.30
C VAL A 24 -1.24 11.54 15.46
N ILE A 25 -0.34 12.15 16.20
CA ILE A 25 -0.24 13.60 16.37
C ILE A 25 1.02 14.06 15.64
N LEU A 26 0.87 15.00 14.71
CA LEU A 26 1.96 15.60 13.98
C LEU A 26 2.36 16.91 14.66
N CYS A 27 3.64 17.04 14.99
CA CYS A 27 4.20 18.19 15.67
C CYS A 27 5.32 18.80 14.84
N ARG A 28 5.58 20.08 15.00
CA ARG A 28 6.61 20.83 14.24
C ARG A 28 7.99 20.70 14.87
N SER A 29 8.07 20.40 16.16
CA SER A 29 9.32 20.24 16.89
C SER A 29 9.27 19.08 17.87
N ALA A 30 10.44 18.66 18.37
CA ALA A 30 10.56 17.63 19.39
C ALA A 30 9.91 18.07 20.72
N GLU A 31 10.05 19.37 21.06
CA GLU A 31 9.46 19.96 22.28
C GLU A 31 7.93 19.91 22.21
N GLU A 32 7.34 20.27 21.08
CA GLU A 32 5.90 20.18 20.86
C GLU A 32 5.41 18.72 20.95
N ALA A 33 6.18 17.78 20.43
CA ALA A 33 5.88 16.34 20.54
C ALA A 33 5.91 15.85 22.00
N GLN A 34 6.87 16.32 22.80
CA GLN A 34 6.93 16.00 24.24
C GLN A 34 5.76 16.60 25.01
N GLN A 35 5.36 17.82 24.70
CA GLN A 35 4.18 18.45 25.29
C GLN A 35 2.89 17.68 24.93
N ALA A 36 2.72 17.32 23.66
CA ALA A 36 1.58 16.52 23.20
C ALA A 36 1.56 15.14 23.89
N TRP A 37 2.71 14.50 24.03
CA TRP A 37 2.84 13.26 24.77
C TRP A 37 2.40 13.39 26.23
N ALA A 38 2.91 14.40 26.93
CA ALA A 38 2.55 14.66 28.34
C ALA A 38 1.06 14.92 28.51
N ALA A 39 0.46 15.71 27.60
CA ALA A 39 -0.98 16.01 27.63
C ALA A 39 -1.84 14.75 27.42
N VAL A 40 -1.50 13.90 26.42
CA VAL A 40 -2.24 12.65 26.19
C VAL A 40 -2.07 11.69 27.35
N ARG A 41 -0.88 11.58 27.93
CA ARG A 41 -0.61 10.73 29.07
C ARG A 41 -1.44 11.16 30.29
N ALA A 42 -1.43 12.44 30.63
CA ALA A 42 -2.24 12.99 31.73
C ALA A 42 -3.74 12.75 31.52
N TRP A 43 -4.24 12.94 30.29
CA TRP A 43 -5.62 12.67 29.98
C TRP A 43 -5.99 11.18 30.09
N THR A 44 -5.15 10.27 29.57
CA THR A 44 -5.42 8.83 29.66
C THR A 44 -5.38 8.35 31.11
N GLU A 45 -4.43 8.82 31.91
CA GLU A 45 -4.35 8.52 33.35
C GLU A 45 -5.62 8.99 34.10
N ALA A 46 -6.11 10.21 33.80
CA ALA A 46 -7.35 10.73 34.37
C ALA A 46 -8.61 9.95 33.95
N GLN A 47 -8.58 9.23 32.82
CA GLN A 47 -9.66 8.34 32.37
C GLN A 47 -9.43 6.87 32.77
N GLU A 48 -8.51 6.58 33.66
CA GLU A 48 -8.12 5.21 34.08
C GLU A 48 -7.68 4.29 32.91
N LEU A 49 -7.15 4.90 31.84
CA LEU A 49 -6.67 4.20 30.65
C LEU A 49 -5.15 4.05 30.71
N THR A 50 -4.62 2.90 30.32
CA THR A 50 -3.19 2.65 30.30
C THR A 50 -2.66 2.65 28.87
N LEU A 51 -1.69 3.52 28.58
CA LEU A 51 -0.96 3.52 27.31
C LEU A 51 -0.01 2.33 27.24
N HIS A 52 -0.05 1.60 26.12
CA HIS A 52 0.83 0.44 25.95
C HIS A 52 2.23 0.92 25.55
N PRO A 53 3.29 0.65 26.37
CA PRO A 53 4.62 1.22 26.18
C PRO A 53 5.24 0.87 24.82
N ASP A 54 5.14 -0.39 24.38
CA ASP A 54 5.72 -0.84 23.09
C ASP A 54 4.97 -0.33 21.85
N LYS A 55 3.81 0.27 22.02
CA LYS A 55 2.95 0.71 20.92
C LYS A 55 2.81 2.22 20.84
N THR A 56 3.36 2.92 21.80
CA THR A 56 3.30 4.36 21.92
C THR A 56 4.71 4.92 21.94
N HIS A 57 5.05 5.76 20.96
CA HIS A 57 6.38 6.34 20.87
C HIS A 57 6.36 7.67 20.13
N ILE A 58 7.36 8.49 20.38
CA ILE A 58 7.70 9.68 19.63
C ILE A 58 8.78 9.28 18.61
N GLY A 59 8.68 9.74 17.38
CA GLY A 59 9.67 9.52 16.34
C GLY A 59 9.79 10.68 15.40
N ASP A 60 10.91 10.79 14.70
CA ASP A 60 11.15 11.80 13.67
C ASP A 60 11.05 11.17 12.28
N CYS A 61 9.90 11.33 11.64
CA CYS A 61 9.66 10.73 10.31
C CYS A 61 10.45 11.39 9.16
N ARG A 62 11.26 12.42 9.43
CA ARG A 62 12.15 13.03 8.43
C ARG A 62 13.37 12.14 8.15
N GLN A 63 13.73 11.27 9.07
CA GLN A 63 14.87 10.38 8.95
C GLN A 63 14.49 9.06 8.28
N VAL A 64 15.43 8.51 7.52
CA VAL A 64 15.30 7.16 6.95
C VAL A 64 15.36 6.12 8.07
N GLY A 65 14.42 5.21 8.13
CA GLY A 65 14.29 4.21 9.18
C GLY A 65 13.30 4.58 10.28
N GLU A 66 13.07 5.86 10.56
CA GLU A 66 12.20 6.38 11.61
C GLU A 66 10.73 6.59 11.17
N GLY A 67 10.38 6.08 10.01
CA GLY A 67 9.03 6.23 9.46
C GLY A 67 7.94 5.53 10.26
N PHE A 68 6.71 6.03 10.14
CA PHE A 68 5.53 5.43 10.76
C PHE A 68 4.51 4.95 9.73
N GLU A 69 3.69 3.98 10.13
CA GLU A 69 2.60 3.46 9.30
C GLU A 69 1.24 3.94 9.81
N PHE A 70 0.46 4.58 8.93
CA PHE A 70 -0.88 5.04 9.22
C PHE A 70 -1.79 4.87 8.00
N LEU A 71 -3.01 4.38 8.18
CA LEU A 71 -4.01 4.17 7.13
C LEU A 71 -3.47 3.46 5.87
N GLY A 72 -2.59 2.49 6.05
CA GLY A 72 -2.02 1.72 4.92
C GLY A 72 -0.85 2.39 4.22
N TYR A 73 -0.48 3.61 4.59
CA TYR A 73 0.72 4.31 4.16
C TYR A 73 1.86 4.14 5.15
N ARG A 74 3.09 4.29 4.68
CA ARG A 74 4.29 4.54 5.46
C ARG A 74 4.80 5.94 5.13
N PHE A 75 4.93 6.76 6.13
CA PHE A 75 5.47 8.12 6.07
C PHE A 75 6.92 8.09 6.52
N GLU A 76 7.85 8.46 5.65
CA GLU A 76 9.28 8.36 5.93
C GLU A 76 10.06 9.30 4.99
N ALA A 77 11.02 10.03 5.54
CA ALA A 77 11.90 10.93 4.80
C ALA A 77 11.15 11.88 3.85
N GLY A 78 10.05 12.47 4.33
CA GLY A 78 9.21 13.39 3.55
C GLY A 78 8.36 12.74 2.45
N ASN A 79 8.36 11.42 2.34
CA ASN A 79 7.61 10.68 1.33
C ASN A 79 6.47 9.86 1.94
N ARG A 80 5.45 9.61 1.12
CA ARG A 80 4.33 8.69 1.43
C ARG A 80 4.46 7.43 0.58
N TRP A 81 4.80 6.32 1.19
CA TRP A 81 4.89 5.03 0.53
C TRP A 81 3.66 4.19 0.86
N VAL A 82 3.26 3.31 -0.04
CA VAL A 82 2.28 2.29 0.33
C VAL A 82 2.94 1.26 1.24
N ARG A 83 2.32 0.97 2.38
CA ARG A 83 2.82 -0.02 3.33
C ARG A 83 3.02 -1.38 2.66
N THR A 84 4.12 -2.06 3.00
CA THR A 84 4.50 -3.37 2.43
C THR A 84 3.37 -4.41 2.53
N LYS A 85 2.65 -4.46 3.65
CA LYS A 85 1.50 -5.36 3.84
C LYS A 85 0.36 -5.05 2.84
N SER A 86 0.08 -3.78 2.57
CA SER A 86 -0.94 -3.36 1.60
C SER A 86 -0.56 -3.70 0.16
N GLN A 87 0.72 -3.52 -0.20
CA GLN A 87 1.23 -3.93 -1.52
C GLN A 87 1.20 -5.45 -1.69
N ARG A 88 1.57 -6.21 -0.64
CA ARG A 88 1.53 -7.68 -0.66
C ARG A 88 0.10 -8.18 -0.84
N SER A 89 -0.85 -7.64 -0.09
CA SER A 89 -2.27 -7.98 -0.22
C SER A 89 -2.81 -7.74 -1.63
N LEU A 90 -2.48 -6.60 -2.26
CA LEU A 90 -2.84 -6.35 -3.65
C LEU A 90 -2.22 -7.39 -4.60
N LYS A 91 -0.92 -7.65 -4.48
CA LYS A 91 -0.23 -8.66 -5.32
C LYS A 91 -0.85 -10.05 -5.16
N ASP A 92 -1.30 -10.43 -3.97
CA ASP A 92 -1.95 -11.71 -3.73
C ASP A 92 -3.34 -11.77 -4.39
N ARG A 93 -4.13 -10.71 -4.30
CA ARG A 93 -5.41 -10.58 -5.04
C ARG A 93 -5.19 -10.67 -6.56
N ILE A 94 -4.17 -9.98 -7.10
CA ILE A 94 -3.82 -10.09 -8.53
C ILE A 94 -3.44 -11.53 -8.89
N ARG A 95 -2.65 -12.23 -8.05
CA ARG A 95 -2.30 -13.65 -8.26
C ARG A 95 -3.54 -14.54 -8.31
N GLN A 96 -4.50 -14.33 -7.41
CA GLN A 96 -5.76 -15.09 -7.37
C GLN A 96 -6.56 -14.89 -8.66
N LYS A 97 -6.72 -13.63 -9.11
CA LYS A 97 -7.47 -13.30 -10.33
C LYS A 97 -6.75 -13.70 -11.63
N THR A 98 -5.44 -13.91 -11.58
CA THR A 98 -4.59 -14.29 -12.73
C THR A 98 -3.99 -15.69 -12.56
N ARG A 99 -4.75 -16.63 -12.01
CA ARG A 99 -4.31 -18.04 -11.91
C ARG A 99 -4.18 -18.65 -13.31
N ARG A 100 -3.10 -19.38 -13.53
CA ARG A 100 -2.83 -20.02 -14.85
C ARG A 100 -3.79 -21.18 -15.17
N THR A 101 -4.53 -21.66 -14.20
CA THR A 101 -5.58 -22.68 -14.35
C THR A 101 -6.95 -22.10 -14.70
N ARG A 102 -7.08 -20.78 -14.70
CA ARG A 102 -8.30 -20.08 -15.08
C ARG A 102 -8.45 -20.15 -16.60
N GLY A 103 -9.55 -20.68 -17.09
CA GLY A 103 -9.84 -20.85 -18.51
C GLY A 103 -10.42 -19.63 -19.21
N ASP A 104 -10.54 -18.51 -18.51
CA ASP A 104 -11.21 -17.31 -19.01
C ASP A 104 -10.41 -16.61 -20.13
N SER A 105 -11.13 -15.87 -20.97
CA SER A 105 -10.54 -15.00 -21.98
C SER A 105 -9.77 -13.83 -21.36
N MET A 106 -8.81 -13.27 -22.09
CA MET A 106 -8.04 -12.12 -21.61
C MET A 106 -8.93 -10.92 -21.29
N ALA A 107 -9.97 -10.67 -22.11
CA ALA A 107 -10.93 -9.59 -21.89
C ALA A 107 -11.69 -9.77 -20.55
N CYS A 108 -12.13 -10.99 -20.24
CA CYS A 108 -12.81 -11.30 -19.00
C CYS A 108 -11.90 -11.09 -17.77
N ILE A 109 -10.64 -11.53 -17.87
CA ILE A 109 -9.64 -11.34 -16.81
C ILE A 109 -9.34 -9.86 -16.58
N ILE A 110 -9.21 -9.06 -17.63
CA ILE A 110 -8.98 -7.61 -17.53
C ILE A 110 -10.21 -6.92 -16.92
N ALA A 111 -11.41 -7.27 -17.34
CA ALA A 111 -12.65 -6.73 -16.77
C ALA A 111 -12.77 -7.03 -15.27
N ASP A 112 -12.35 -8.21 -14.83
CA ASP A 112 -12.33 -8.61 -13.42
C ASP A 112 -11.22 -7.92 -12.60
N LEU A 113 -10.08 -7.58 -13.22
CA LEU A 113 -8.98 -6.87 -12.56
C LEU A 113 -9.26 -5.37 -12.36
N ASN A 114 -9.83 -4.71 -13.36
CA ASN A 114 -9.96 -3.26 -13.42
C ASN A 114 -10.65 -2.62 -12.21
N PRO A 115 -11.80 -3.12 -11.71
CA PRO A 115 -12.46 -2.52 -10.54
C PRO A 115 -11.56 -2.54 -9.30
N MET A 116 -10.84 -3.65 -9.08
CA MET A 116 -9.90 -3.78 -7.96
C MET A 116 -8.71 -2.83 -8.10
N LEU A 117 -8.13 -2.71 -9.30
CA LEU A 117 -7.00 -1.82 -9.58
C LEU A 117 -7.40 -0.36 -9.43
N ARG A 118 -8.56 0.05 -9.97
CA ARG A 118 -9.11 1.41 -9.82
C ARG A 118 -9.39 1.76 -8.36
N GLY A 119 -10.02 0.86 -7.60
CA GLY A 119 -10.31 1.08 -6.18
C GLY A 119 -9.04 1.21 -5.36
N TRP A 120 -8.03 0.37 -5.62
CA TRP A 120 -6.74 0.45 -4.94
C TRP A 120 -5.99 1.75 -5.31
N TYR A 121 -5.96 2.13 -6.59
CA TYR A 121 -5.36 3.40 -7.04
C TYR A 121 -6.07 4.60 -6.42
N GLY A 122 -7.41 4.64 -6.44
CA GLY A 122 -8.19 5.72 -5.84
C GLY A 122 -7.86 5.95 -4.36
N TYR A 123 -7.61 4.88 -3.61
CA TYR A 123 -7.19 4.97 -2.21
C TYR A 123 -5.73 5.43 -2.06
N PHE A 124 -4.82 4.90 -2.88
CA PHE A 124 -3.37 5.13 -2.74
C PHE A 124 -2.80 6.15 -3.73
N LYS A 125 -3.61 6.90 -4.47
CA LYS A 125 -3.16 7.87 -5.50
C LYS A 125 -2.17 8.92 -4.99
N HIS A 126 -2.17 9.20 -3.70
CA HIS A 126 -1.23 10.14 -3.07
C HIS A 126 0.09 9.49 -2.60
N ALA A 127 0.30 8.21 -2.90
CA ALA A 127 1.57 7.54 -2.61
C ALA A 127 2.66 8.00 -3.59
N HIS A 128 3.91 7.75 -3.19
CA HIS A 128 5.07 8.07 -4.02
C HIS A 128 4.94 7.41 -5.41
N ARG A 129 5.17 8.21 -6.47
CA ARG A 129 4.94 7.85 -7.88
C ARG A 129 5.58 6.53 -8.32
N TRP A 130 6.72 6.16 -7.77
CA TRP A 130 7.42 4.90 -8.09
C TRP A 130 6.65 3.63 -7.70
N THR A 131 5.60 3.75 -6.90
CA THR A 131 4.75 2.62 -6.52
C THR A 131 3.97 2.07 -7.71
N PHE A 132 3.43 2.93 -8.55
CA PHE A 132 2.49 2.56 -9.61
C PHE A 132 3.12 1.79 -10.77
N PRO A 133 4.27 2.21 -11.35
CA PRO A 133 4.95 1.43 -12.39
C PRO A 133 5.30 0.02 -11.97
N GLN A 134 5.64 -0.18 -10.69
CA GLN A 134 5.94 -1.52 -10.14
C GLN A 134 4.71 -2.42 -10.11
N VAL A 135 3.54 -1.87 -9.74
CA VAL A 135 2.27 -2.61 -9.74
C VAL A 135 1.83 -2.92 -11.16
N ASP A 136 1.85 -1.94 -12.06
CA ASP A 136 1.49 -2.11 -13.46
C ASP A 136 2.39 -3.14 -14.14
N GLY A 137 3.69 -3.08 -13.90
CA GLY A 137 4.65 -4.07 -14.38
C GLY A 137 4.35 -5.48 -13.87
N PHE A 138 3.95 -5.60 -12.59
CA PHE A 138 3.55 -6.87 -12.00
C PHE A 138 2.29 -7.42 -12.66
N VAL A 139 1.26 -6.62 -12.88
CA VAL A 139 0.02 -7.02 -13.55
C VAL A 139 0.32 -7.51 -14.97
N ARG A 140 0.99 -6.70 -15.79
CA ARG A 140 1.33 -7.04 -17.19
C ARG A 140 2.16 -8.32 -17.28
N ARG A 141 3.10 -8.53 -16.36
CA ARG A 141 3.86 -9.78 -16.28
C ARG A 141 2.95 -11.00 -16.03
N ARG A 142 1.97 -10.86 -15.12
CA ARG A 142 1.01 -11.94 -14.84
C ARG A 142 0.15 -12.26 -16.07
N LEU A 143 -0.30 -11.24 -16.78
CA LEU A 143 -1.10 -11.40 -18.01
C LEU A 143 -0.28 -12.04 -19.15
N ARG A 144 1.00 -11.66 -19.33
CA ARG A 144 1.91 -12.34 -20.28
C ARG A 144 2.09 -13.82 -19.95
N ALA A 145 2.18 -14.16 -18.67
CA ALA A 145 2.29 -15.57 -18.25
C ALA A 145 1.02 -16.38 -18.57
N LEU A 146 -0.15 -15.76 -18.57
CA LEU A 146 -1.40 -16.38 -19.01
C LEU A 146 -1.41 -16.59 -20.52
N LEU A 147 -1.07 -15.55 -21.31
CA LEU A 147 -1.00 -15.64 -22.77
C LEU A 147 -0.02 -16.75 -23.22
N ARG A 148 1.15 -16.83 -22.59
CA ARG A 148 2.09 -17.94 -22.84
C ARG A 148 1.46 -19.31 -22.61
N LYS A 149 0.69 -19.46 -21.53
CA LYS A 149 0.01 -20.74 -21.25
C LYS A 149 -1.08 -21.04 -22.26
N GLN A 150 -1.87 -20.05 -22.68
CA GLN A 150 -2.88 -20.21 -23.72
C GLN A 150 -2.27 -20.64 -25.05
N GLU A 151 -1.07 -20.16 -25.38
CA GLU A 151 -0.29 -20.58 -26.55
C GLU A 151 0.53 -21.88 -26.33
N LYS A 152 0.30 -22.60 -25.22
CA LYS A 152 1.02 -23.83 -24.84
C LYS A 152 2.55 -23.64 -24.75
N ARG A 153 3.02 -22.42 -24.45
CA ARG A 153 4.45 -22.08 -24.31
C ARG A 153 4.89 -22.15 -22.86
N PRO A 154 6.06 -22.73 -22.56
CA PRO A 154 6.60 -22.72 -21.20
C PRO A 154 7.07 -21.33 -20.79
N GLY A 155 7.14 -21.07 -19.46
CA GLY A 155 7.70 -19.85 -18.90
C GLY A 155 6.68 -18.92 -18.20
N LEU A 156 7.18 -17.81 -17.65
CA LEU A 156 6.46 -16.92 -16.73
C LEU A 156 6.24 -15.49 -17.26
N GLY A 157 6.41 -15.25 -18.57
CA GLY A 157 6.15 -13.94 -19.17
C GLY A 157 7.18 -12.85 -18.78
N ARG A 158 8.45 -13.24 -18.62
CA ARG A 158 9.52 -12.33 -18.16
C ARG A 158 10.58 -12.03 -19.24
N CYS A 159 10.62 -12.78 -20.33
CA CYS A 159 11.67 -12.63 -21.34
C CYS A 159 11.40 -11.47 -22.28
N HIS A 160 12.45 -10.95 -22.89
CA HIS A 160 12.37 -9.85 -23.85
C HIS A 160 11.45 -10.18 -25.05
N ALA A 161 11.44 -11.44 -25.51
CA ALA A 161 10.53 -11.89 -26.56
C ALA A 161 9.05 -11.73 -26.20
N ASP A 162 8.67 -11.95 -24.92
CA ASP A 162 7.30 -11.73 -24.45
C ASP A 162 6.94 -10.23 -24.45
N HIS A 163 7.89 -9.37 -24.12
CA HIS A 163 7.68 -7.92 -24.15
C HIS A 163 7.51 -7.39 -25.59
N ARG A 164 8.21 -7.96 -26.56
CA ARG A 164 8.02 -7.64 -28.00
C ARG A 164 6.70 -8.18 -28.53
N ARG A 165 6.35 -9.43 -28.17
CA ARG A 165 5.12 -10.07 -28.63
C ARG A 165 3.86 -9.43 -28.06
N TRP A 166 3.88 -9.10 -26.77
CA TRP A 166 2.78 -8.42 -26.06
C TRP A 166 3.32 -7.18 -25.36
N PRO A 167 3.50 -6.08 -26.11
CA PRO A 167 3.97 -4.82 -25.54
C PRO A 167 2.95 -4.24 -24.56
N ASN A 168 3.32 -3.22 -23.82
CA ASN A 168 2.42 -2.61 -22.84
C ASN A 168 1.14 -2.08 -23.49
N VAL A 169 1.26 -1.51 -24.69
CA VAL A 169 0.13 -0.98 -25.46
C VAL A 169 -0.91 -2.07 -25.78
N TYR A 170 -0.49 -3.31 -25.99
CA TYR A 170 -1.41 -4.45 -26.20
C TYR A 170 -2.45 -4.57 -25.07
N PHE A 171 -2.01 -4.43 -23.83
CA PHE A 171 -2.89 -4.52 -22.67
C PHE A 171 -3.73 -3.25 -22.49
N ALA A 172 -3.17 -2.07 -22.80
CA ALA A 172 -3.92 -0.82 -22.79
C ALA A 172 -5.06 -0.86 -23.84
N THR A 173 -4.79 -1.31 -25.07
CA THR A 173 -5.80 -1.51 -26.12
C THR A 173 -6.85 -2.55 -25.72
N ALA A 174 -6.47 -3.59 -24.96
CA ALA A 174 -7.39 -4.56 -24.40
C ALA A 174 -8.21 -4.02 -23.20
N GLY A 175 -8.06 -2.74 -22.84
CA GLY A 175 -8.81 -2.04 -21.81
C GLY A 175 -8.26 -2.22 -20.38
N LEU A 176 -7.02 -2.67 -20.21
CA LEU A 176 -6.40 -2.77 -18.88
C LEU A 176 -6.18 -1.37 -18.28
N PHE A 177 -6.70 -1.16 -17.09
CA PHE A 177 -6.42 0.06 -16.33
C PHE A 177 -4.94 0.13 -15.93
N THR A 178 -4.29 1.25 -16.26
CA THR A 178 -2.89 1.55 -15.96
C THR A 178 -2.81 2.67 -14.93
N MET A 179 -2.21 2.40 -13.78
CA MET A 179 -2.13 3.37 -12.68
C MET A 179 -1.15 4.51 -12.96
N THR A 180 -0.16 4.27 -13.83
CA THR A 180 0.85 5.27 -14.19
C THR A 180 0.29 6.35 -15.10
N GLU A 181 -0.81 6.07 -15.80
CA GLU A 181 -1.44 6.96 -16.78
C GLU A 181 -2.77 7.57 -16.27
N ALA A 182 -3.14 7.30 -15.01
CA ALA A 182 -4.43 7.66 -14.41
C ALA A 182 -4.40 8.98 -13.59
#